data_e4b1d27b3f07a454df82519b6d8d59f6
#
_entry.id   e4b1d27b3f07a454df82519b6d8d59f6
#
_cell.length_a   1.000
_cell.length_b   1.000
_cell.length_c   1.000
_cell.angle_alpha   90.00
_cell.angle_beta   90.00
_cell.angle_gamma   90.00
#
_symmetry.space_group_name_H-M   'P 1'
#
loop_
_entity.id
_entity.type
_entity.pdbx_description
1 polymer ?
#
loop_
_entity_poly.entity_id
_entity_poly.type
_entity_poly.pdbx_seq_one_letter_code
_entity_poly.pdbx_strand_id
1 'polypeptide(L)'
;MQKTAITAAEIAPVLANRWSPRAYDVNHTVSQHELLSILEAGRWAPSANNAQPWRFSIAARGTELFDQIVSAFTGFNQAWAPNASALLVISALNQKADGTPYPGALLDVGLAAQNMMIQTEELGLAAHPIGGMVHDEMRKVLGLADNLDPIMAMTIGKRADASVLEGPAYEREIAPRVRLELDEIVLHGKP
;
A
#
# COMPACT_ATOMS: atom_id res chain seq x y z
N MET A 1 -9.71 13.93 -9.17
CA MET A 1 -11.03 13.75 -8.48
C MET A 1 -10.80 13.53 -7.01
N GLN A 2 -11.50 14.24 -6.12
CA GLN A 2 -11.47 13.98 -4.68
C GLN A 2 -12.65 13.06 -4.31
N LYS A 3 -12.40 12.05 -3.49
CA LYS A 3 -13.41 11.08 -3.05
C LYS A 3 -13.43 11.04 -1.51
N THR A 4 -13.86 12.14 -0.88
CA THR A 4 -14.01 12.19 0.58
C THR A 4 -15.01 11.13 1.06
N ALA A 5 -14.70 10.43 2.14
CA ALA A 5 -15.58 9.43 2.73
C ALA A 5 -16.88 10.09 3.25
N ILE A 6 -17.99 9.40 3.07
CA ILE A 6 -19.26 9.70 3.76
C ILE A 6 -19.23 8.89 5.05
N THR A 7 -19.36 9.56 6.20
CA THR A 7 -19.16 8.92 7.52
C THR A 7 -20.34 9.23 8.45
N ALA A 8 -20.66 8.32 9.34
CA ALA A 8 -21.70 8.49 10.36
C ALA A 8 -21.27 9.40 11.53
N ALA A 9 -19.95 9.60 11.69
CA ALA A 9 -19.36 10.48 12.69
C ALA A 9 -18.12 11.16 12.11
N GLU A 10 -17.67 12.26 12.70
CA GLU A 10 -16.46 12.96 12.26
C GLU A 10 -15.22 12.10 12.46
N ILE A 11 -14.37 12.03 11.44
CA ILE A 11 -13.06 11.37 11.48
C ILE A 11 -11.98 12.34 10.99
N ALA A 12 -10.72 12.05 11.32
CA ALA A 12 -9.60 12.87 10.87
C ALA A 12 -9.61 13.05 9.33
N PRO A 13 -9.38 14.29 8.83
CA PRO A 13 -9.47 14.59 7.38
C PRO A 13 -8.60 13.68 6.52
N VAL A 14 -7.41 13.30 6.99
CA VAL A 14 -6.51 12.38 6.28
C VAL A 14 -7.16 11.01 6.07
N LEU A 15 -7.91 10.50 7.03
CA LEU A 15 -8.65 9.23 6.91
C LEU A 15 -9.84 9.34 5.96
N ALA A 16 -10.57 10.48 6.03
CA ALA A 16 -11.69 10.74 5.14
C ALA A 16 -11.27 10.86 3.67
N ASN A 17 -10.14 11.52 3.42
CA ASN A 17 -9.68 11.85 2.06
C ASN A 17 -8.83 10.73 1.43
N ARG A 18 -8.12 9.95 2.24
CA ARG A 18 -7.28 8.85 1.74
C ARG A 18 -8.13 7.79 1.03
N TRP A 19 -7.77 7.47 -0.18
CA TRP A 19 -8.28 6.33 -0.94
C TRP A 19 -7.19 5.74 -1.84
N SER A 20 -7.42 4.62 -2.50
CA SER A 20 -6.44 3.88 -3.31
C SER A 20 -6.68 4.13 -4.80
N PRO A 21 -6.10 5.20 -5.40
CA PRO A 21 -6.26 5.53 -6.81
C PRO A 21 -5.43 4.59 -7.69
N ARG A 22 -5.76 4.57 -8.98
CA ARG A 22 -5.00 3.95 -10.06
C ARG A 22 -4.46 4.97 -11.05
N ALA A 23 -5.07 6.16 -11.08
CA ALA A 23 -4.64 7.27 -11.92
C ALA A 23 -3.47 8.02 -11.25
N TYR A 24 -2.29 7.92 -11.83
CA TYR A 24 -1.08 8.61 -11.38
C TYR A 24 -0.56 9.58 -12.44
N ASP A 25 -0.03 10.72 -11.98
CA ASP A 25 0.67 11.68 -12.81
C ASP A 25 2.06 11.15 -13.17
N VAL A 26 2.23 10.77 -14.42
CA VAL A 26 3.49 10.23 -14.95
C VAL A 26 4.62 11.28 -15.01
N ASN A 27 4.29 12.57 -14.91
CA ASN A 27 5.28 13.64 -14.88
C ASN A 27 5.78 13.96 -13.45
N HIS A 28 5.10 13.44 -12.43
CA HIS A 28 5.49 13.62 -11.05
C HIS A 28 6.51 12.56 -10.63
N THR A 29 7.54 12.99 -9.92
CA THR A 29 8.54 12.11 -9.29
C THR A 29 8.51 12.35 -7.78
N VAL A 30 8.31 11.30 -7.01
CA VAL A 30 8.39 11.34 -5.54
C VAL A 30 9.84 11.54 -5.14
N SER A 31 10.10 12.52 -4.28
CA SER A 31 11.44 12.83 -3.80
C SER A 31 11.94 11.80 -2.78
N GLN A 32 13.26 11.73 -2.61
CA GLN A 32 13.88 10.90 -1.58
C GLN A 32 13.39 11.25 -0.18
N HIS A 33 13.18 12.54 0.11
CA HIS A 33 12.69 13.00 1.41
C HIS A 33 11.26 12.50 1.69
N GLU A 34 10.37 12.55 0.70
CA GLU A 34 9.00 12.03 0.82
C GLU A 34 9.01 10.50 1.04
N LEU A 35 9.83 9.77 0.29
CA LEU A 35 9.99 8.32 0.48
C LEU A 35 10.51 7.99 1.89
N LEU A 36 11.51 8.70 2.39
CA LEU A 36 12.03 8.53 3.75
C LEU A 36 10.94 8.82 4.80
N SER A 37 10.15 9.86 4.62
CA SER A 37 9.04 10.21 5.52
C SER A 37 7.99 9.10 5.57
N ILE A 38 7.64 8.51 4.42
CA ILE A 38 6.71 7.37 4.34
C ILE A 38 7.27 6.13 5.05
N LEU A 39 8.56 5.83 4.85
CA LEU A 39 9.22 4.71 5.52
C LEU A 39 9.27 4.90 7.03
N GLU A 40 9.59 6.11 7.50
CA GLU A 40 9.58 6.44 8.93
C GLU A 40 8.21 6.23 9.56
N ALA A 41 7.13 6.63 8.89
CA ALA A 41 5.78 6.38 9.37
C ALA A 41 5.50 4.87 9.55
N GLY A 42 5.95 4.03 8.61
CA GLY A 42 5.87 2.58 8.73
C GLY A 42 6.74 2.02 9.85
N ARG A 43 7.97 2.54 10.00
CA ARG A 43 8.91 2.13 11.04
C ARG A 43 8.38 2.38 12.46
N TRP A 44 7.60 3.46 12.64
CA TRP A 44 6.99 3.83 13.92
C TRP A 44 5.64 3.17 14.20
N ALA A 45 5.20 2.22 13.38
CA ALA A 45 4.00 1.45 13.66
C ALA A 45 4.19 0.60 14.94
N PRO A 46 3.12 0.36 15.71
CA PRO A 46 3.18 -0.60 16.79
C PRO A 46 3.33 -2.04 16.27
N SER A 47 3.97 -2.90 17.05
CA SER A 47 4.08 -4.34 16.79
C SER A 47 4.06 -5.13 18.08
N ALA A 48 3.65 -6.39 18.03
CA ALA A 48 3.64 -7.27 19.19
C ALA A 48 5.05 -7.37 19.80
N ASN A 49 5.17 -7.01 21.09
CA ASN A 49 6.46 -6.97 21.82
C ASN A 49 7.57 -6.15 21.11
N ASN A 50 7.18 -5.14 20.32
CA ASN A 50 8.09 -4.34 19.51
C ASN A 50 8.96 -5.18 18.56
N ALA A 51 8.40 -6.26 18.02
CA ALA A 51 9.14 -7.22 17.18
C ALA A 51 9.51 -6.70 15.79
N GLN A 52 8.80 -5.68 15.28
CA GLN A 52 9.11 -4.97 14.02
C GLN A 52 9.41 -5.93 12.86
N PRO A 53 8.46 -6.82 12.48
CA PRO A 53 8.71 -7.92 11.54
C PRO A 53 8.79 -7.47 10.08
N TRP A 54 8.46 -6.23 9.76
CA TRP A 54 8.44 -5.69 8.41
C TRP A 54 9.83 -5.46 7.84
N ARG A 55 9.95 -5.66 6.52
CA ARG A 55 11.11 -5.28 5.71
C ARG A 55 10.59 -4.58 4.47
N PHE A 56 11.23 -3.49 4.08
CA PHE A 56 10.79 -2.62 3.00
C PHE A 56 11.75 -2.68 1.83
N SER A 57 11.22 -2.91 0.63
CA SER A 57 11.95 -2.77 -0.63
C SER A 57 11.32 -1.66 -1.44
N ILE A 58 12.12 -0.71 -1.92
CA ILE A 58 11.67 0.46 -2.67
C ILE A 58 12.28 0.44 -4.06
N ALA A 59 11.48 0.79 -5.07
CA ALA A 59 11.91 0.99 -6.43
C ALA A 59 11.30 2.28 -7.01
N ALA A 60 12.12 3.17 -7.53
CA ALA A 60 11.67 4.35 -8.26
C ALA A 60 11.34 3.98 -9.71
N ARG A 61 10.32 4.61 -10.29
CA ARG A 61 9.99 4.45 -11.71
C ARG A 61 11.21 4.72 -12.60
N GLY A 62 11.39 3.89 -13.62
CA GLY A 62 12.54 3.95 -14.54
C GLY A 62 13.77 3.19 -14.06
N THR A 63 13.70 2.48 -12.93
CA THR A 63 14.74 1.54 -12.50
C THR A 63 14.39 0.12 -12.90
N GLU A 64 15.40 -0.72 -13.13
CA GLU A 64 15.21 -2.13 -13.45
C GLU A 64 14.40 -2.86 -12.39
N LEU A 65 14.65 -2.58 -11.09
CA LEU A 65 13.90 -3.17 -9.99
C LEU A 65 12.41 -2.81 -10.05
N PHE A 66 12.07 -1.58 -10.45
CA PHE A 66 10.67 -1.16 -10.62
C PHE A 66 9.96 -2.03 -11.67
N ASP A 67 10.59 -2.23 -12.83
CA ASP A 67 10.02 -3.02 -13.93
C ASP A 67 9.90 -4.49 -13.56
N GLN A 68 10.87 -5.04 -12.84
CA GLN A 68 10.85 -6.40 -12.31
C GLN A 68 9.71 -6.60 -11.28
N ILE A 69 9.49 -5.65 -10.36
CA ILE A 69 8.36 -5.70 -9.42
C ILE A 69 7.03 -5.65 -10.17
N VAL A 70 6.89 -4.77 -11.16
CA VAL A 70 5.67 -4.70 -12.00
C VAL A 70 5.40 -6.02 -12.69
N SER A 71 6.43 -6.69 -13.22
CA SER A 71 6.28 -7.97 -13.91
C SER A 71 5.78 -9.09 -13.00
N ALA A 72 6.03 -9.00 -11.69
CA ALA A 72 5.54 -9.92 -10.69
C ALA A 72 4.08 -9.64 -10.23
N PHE A 73 3.45 -8.55 -10.68
CA PHE A 73 2.04 -8.30 -10.40
C PHE A 73 1.13 -9.17 -11.27
N THR A 74 -0.08 -9.46 -10.78
CA THR A 74 -1.12 -10.07 -11.60
C THR A 74 -1.66 -9.08 -12.65
N GLY A 75 -2.09 -9.57 -13.82
CA GLY A 75 -2.27 -8.81 -15.05
C GLY A 75 -3.07 -7.50 -14.95
N PHE A 76 -4.14 -7.44 -14.15
CA PHE A 76 -4.90 -6.19 -13.98
C PHE A 76 -4.03 -5.05 -13.38
N ASN A 77 -3.15 -5.37 -12.43
CA ASN A 77 -2.32 -4.36 -11.77
C ASN A 77 -1.18 -3.88 -12.70
N GLN A 78 -0.72 -4.71 -13.61
CA GLN A 78 0.29 -4.35 -14.61
C GLN A 78 -0.19 -3.24 -15.56
N ALA A 79 -1.51 -3.09 -15.74
CA ALA A 79 -2.07 -2.10 -16.66
C ALA A 79 -1.97 -0.65 -16.15
N TRP A 80 -1.89 -0.42 -14.84
CA TRP A 80 -1.92 0.93 -14.25
C TRP A 80 -0.78 1.23 -13.29
N ALA A 81 -0.25 0.22 -12.59
CA ALA A 81 0.83 0.42 -11.60
C ALA A 81 2.12 1.04 -12.18
N PRO A 82 2.50 0.81 -13.46
CA PRO A 82 3.66 1.45 -14.07
C PRO A 82 3.64 2.98 -14.07
N ASN A 83 2.46 3.60 -13.95
CA ASN A 83 2.31 5.06 -13.92
C ASN A 83 2.66 5.67 -12.54
N ALA A 84 2.78 4.88 -11.48
CA ALA A 84 3.19 5.36 -10.17
C ALA A 84 4.64 5.87 -10.19
N SER A 85 4.97 6.81 -9.29
CA SER A 85 6.35 7.35 -9.18
C SER A 85 7.31 6.38 -8.51
N ALA A 86 6.79 5.55 -7.59
CA ALA A 86 7.57 4.54 -6.89
C ALA A 86 6.69 3.34 -6.50
N LEU A 87 7.34 2.21 -6.31
CA LEU A 87 6.78 1.00 -5.72
C LEU A 87 7.49 0.71 -4.40
N LEU A 88 6.71 0.32 -3.42
CA LEU A 88 7.16 -0.21 -2.14
C LEU A 88 6.66 -1.64 -2.01
N VAL A 89 7.51 -2.60 -1.68
CA VAL A 89 7.08 -3.95 -1.29
C VAL A 89 7.35 -4.12 0.20
N ILE A 90 6.34 -4.55 0.92
CA ILE A 90 6.42 -4.86 2.35
C ILE A 90 6.49 -6.37 2.49
N SER A 91 7.61 -6.84 3.02
CA SER A 91 7.82 -8.24 3.39
C SER A 91 7.77 -8.38 4.90
N ALA A 92 7.38 -9.55 5.39
CA ALA A 92 7.32 -9.89 6.80
C ALA A 92 8.26 -11.04 7.14
N LEU A 93 8.82 -11.01 8.35
CA LEU A 93 9.42 -12.20 8.94
C LEU A 93 8.33 -13.24 9.18
N ASN A 94 8.47 -14.44 8.64
CA ASN A 94 7.54 -15.56 8.82
C ASN A 94 7.83 -16.40 10.06
N GLN A 95 8.99 -16.17 10.69
CA GLN A 95 9.41 -16.83 11.93
C GLN A 95 10.08 -15.85 12.88
N LYS A 96 10.00 -16.15 14.17
CA LYS A 96 10.71 -15.42 15.24
C LYS A 96 12.18 -15.79 15.27
N ALA A 97 12.96 -15.10 16.12
CA ALA A 97 14.40 -15.37 16.28
C ALA A 97 14.71 -16.80 16.76
N ASP A 98 13.79 -17.45 17.45
CA ASP A 98 13.91 -18.84 17.91
C ASP A 98 13.48 -19.88 16.86
N GLY A 99 13.13 -19.44 15.64
CA GLY A 99 12.68 -20.27 14.52
C GLY A 99 11.21 -20.68 14.59
N THR A 100 10.45 -20.26 15.61
CA THR A 100 9.01 -20.54 15.67
C THR A 100 8.22 -19.68 14.69
N PRO A 101 7.11 -20.19 14.08
CA PRO A 101 6.28 -19.40 13.17
C PRO A 101 5.79 -18.09 13.81
N TYR A 102 5.71 -17.03 13.00
CA TYR A 102 5.23 -15.72 13.46
C TYR A 102 3.97 -15.25 12.70
N PRO A 103 2.80 -15.86 12.95
CA PRO A 103 1.55 -15.50 12.26
C PRO A 103 1.10 -14.06 12.57
N GLY A 104 1.45 -13.51 13.74
CA GLY A 104 1.16 -12.11 14.11
C GLY A 104 1.85 -11.06 13.24
N ALA A 105 2.89 -11.43 12.50
CA ALA A 105 3.61 -10.50 11.61
C ALA A 105 2.70 -9.86 10.56
N LEU A 106 1.65 -10.54 10.11
CA LEU A 106 0.69 -10.01 9.12
C LEU A 106 -0.11 -8.83 9.69
N LEU A 107 -0.54 -8.90 10.96
CA LEU A 107 -1.20 -7.80 11.64
C LEU A 107 -0.25 -6.60 11.76
N ASP A 108 0.97 -6.84 12.25
CA ASP A 108 1.98 -5.80 12.43
C ASP A 108 2.33 -5.10 11.10
N VAL A 109 2.46 -5.87 10.00
CA VAL A 109 2.66 -5.32 8.65
C VAL A 109 1.46 -4.48 8.20
N GLY A 110 0.23 -4.90 8.50
CA GLY A 110 -0.97 -4.12 8.20
C GLY A 110 -0.98 -2.76 8.91
N LEU A 111 -0.54 -2.71 10.16
CA LEU A 111 -0.39 -1.46 10.93
C LEU A 111 0.68 -0.54 10.32
N ALA A 112 1.83 -1.10 9.93
CA ALA A 112 2.88 -0.33 9.25
C ALA A 112 2.40 0.21 7.90
N ALA A 113 1.73 -0.61 7.09
CA ALA A 113 1.17 -0.21 5.81
C ALA A 113 0.14 0.92 5.97
N GLN A 114 -0.73 0.86 6.98
CA GLN A 114 -1.71 1.91 7.25
C GLN A 114 -1.03 3.23 7.62
N ASN A 115 -0.02 3.22 8.49
CA ASN A 115 0.75 4.43 8.81
C ASN A 115 1.38 5.05 7.56
N MET A 116 1.99 4.22 6.69
CA MET A 116 2.57 4.70 5.43
C MET A 116 1.53 5.33 4.52
N MET A 117 0.33 4.74 4.40
CA MET A 117 -0.75 5.31 3.58
C MET A 117 -1.25 6.64 4.12
N ILE A 118 -1.34 6.80 5.44
CA ILE A 118 -1.71 8.07 6.09
C ILE A 118 -0.64 9.11 5.80
N GLN A 119 0.63 8.79 6.01
CA GLN A 119 1.73 9.71 5.76
C GLN A 119 1.80 10.12 4.27
N THR A 120 1.54 9.19 3.37
CA THR A 120 1.50 9.48 1.93
C THR A 120 0.40 10.50 1.60
N GLU A 121 -0.79 10.37 2.20
CA GLU A 121 -1.88 11.32 2.04
C GLU A 121 -1.55 12.70 2.60
N GLU A 122 -0.92 12.77 3.79
CA GLU A 122 -0.49 14.03 4.41
C GLU A 122 0.55 14.78 3.54
N LEU A 123 1.36 14.06 2.78
CA LEU A 123 2.29 14.64 1.80
C LEU A 123 1.62 15.12 0.51
N GLY A 124 0.28 15.01 0.38
CA GLY A 124 -0.45 15.34 -0.85
C GLY A 124 -0.22 14.33 -1.99
N LEU A 125 0.34 13.18 -1.67
CA LEU A 125 0.52 12.02 -2.55
C LEU A 125 -0.61 11.01 -2.36
N ALA A 126 -0.53 9.90 -3.06
CA ALA A 126 -1.45 8.79 -2.88
C ALA A 126 -0.71 7.44 -2.89
N ALA A 127 -1.23 6.52 -2.11
CA ALA A 127 -0.77 5.14 -2.07
C ALA A 127 -1.92 4.17 -2.37
N HIS A 128 -1.62 3.09 -3.11
CA HIS A 128 -2.56 2.01 -3.38
C HIS A 128 -1.91 0.67 -3.02
N PRO A 129 -2.36 -0.01 -1.96
CA PRO A 129 -1.87 -1.33 -1.60
C PRO A 129 -2.33 -2.38 -2.60
N ILE A 130 -1.43 -3.25 -3.03
CA ILE A 130 -1.63 -4.31 -4.01
C ILE A 130 -1.32 -5.66 -3.35
N GLY A 131 -2.34 -6.53 -3.24
CA GLY A 131 -2.15 -7.93 -2.86
C GLY A 131 -2.04 -8.86 -4.08
N GLY A 132 -2.43 -8.37 -5.27
CA GLY A 132 -2.42 -9.16 -6.51
C GLY A 132 -1.02 -9.26 -7.12
N MET A 133 -0.18 -10.16 -6.60
CA MET A 133 1.17 -10.46 -7.09
C MET A 133 1.42 -11.99 -7.07
N VAL A 134 2.37 -12.43 -7.87
CA VAL A 134 2.89 -13.80 -7.83
C VAL A 134 4.00 -13.86 -6.80
N HIS A 135 3.71 -14.43 -5.63
CA HIS A 135 4.60 -14.38 -4.46
C HIS A 135 5.99 -14.97 -4.73
N ASP A 136 6.08 -16.12 -5.40
CA ASP A 136 7.36 -16.76 -5.71
C ASP A 136 8.22 -15.92 -6.67
N GLU A 137 7.59 -15.25 -7.64
CA GLU A 137 8.30 -14.33 -8.54
C GLU A 137 8.77 -13.08 -7.78
N MET A 138 7.92 -12.52 -6.91
CA MET A 138 8.30 -11.38 -6.09
C MET A 138 9.47 -11.73 -5.14
N ARG A 139 9.47 -12.93 -4.56
CA ARG A 139 10.61 -13.41 -3.74
C ARG A 139 11.92 -13.44 -4.55
N LYS A 140 11.87 -13.94 -5.78
CA LYS A 140 13.04 -14.00 -6.67
C LYS A 140 13.52 -12.60 -7.04
N VAL A 141 12.60 -11.72 -7.47
CA VAL A 141 12.91 -10.33 -7.83
C VAL A 141 13.61 -9.60 -6.70
N LEU A 142 13.15 -9.79 -5.46
CA LEU A 142 13.70 -9.10 -4.29
C LEU A 142 14.86 -9.85 -3.62
N GLY A 143 15.21 -11.05 -4.07
CA GLY A 143 16.25 -11.87 -3.46
C GLY A 143 15.99 -12.17 -1.98
N LEU A 144 14.72 -12.42 -1.61
CA LEU A 144 14.34 -12.58 -0.21
C LEU A 144 14.91 -13.89 0.38
N ALA A 145 15.41 -13.79 1.61
CA ALA A 145 15.76 -14.96 2.41
C ALA A 145 14.52 -15.81 2.75
N ASP A 146 14.71 -17.09 3.08
CA ASP A 146 13.61 -18.05 3.33
C ASP A 146 12.69 -17.64 4.49
N ASN A 147 13.19 -16.86 5.43
CA ASN A 147 12.43 -16.36 6.58
C ASN A 147 11.67 -15.05 6.31
N LEU A 148 11.61 -14.58 5.05
CA LEU A 148 10.90 -13.38 4.64
C LEU A 148 9.86 -13.71 3.57
N ASP A 149 8.62 -13.31 3.77
CA ASP A 149 7.55 -13.43 2.79
C ASP A 149 7.10 -12.06 2.28
N PRO A 150 6.97 -11.85 0.95
CA PRO A 150 6.40 -10.62 0.43
C PRO A 150 4.89 -10.64 0.71
N ILE A 151 4.39 -9.63 1.43
CA ILE A 151 2.99 -9.58 1.90
C ILE A 151 2.13 -8.74 0.97
N MET A 152 2.60 -7.52 0.67
CA MET A 152 1.91 -6.61 -0.25
C MET A 152 2.90 -5.70 -0.94
N ALA A 153 2.51 -5.22 -2.11
CA ALA A 153 3.14 -4.06 -2.72
C ALA A 153 2.28 -2.81 -2.49
N MET A 154 2.85 -1.64 -2.70
CA MET A 154 2.15 -0.35 -2.63
C MET A 154 2.70 0.55 -3.73
N THR A 155 1.83 1.10 -4.57
CA THR A 155 2.20 2.18 -5.47
C THR A 155 2.19 3.50 -4.70
N ILE A 156 3.11 4.40 -5.03
CA ILE A 156 3.23 5.74 -4.45
C ILE A 156 3.37 6.74 -5.60
N GLY A 157 2.58 7.83 -5.57
CA GLY A 157 2.66 8.86 -6.58
C GLY A 157 1.63 9.97 -6.38
N LYS A 158 1.65 10.98 -7.24
CA LYS A 158 0.65 12.03 -7.26
C LYS A 158 -0.57 11.57 -8.04
N ARG A 159 -1.78 11.84 -7.53
CA ARG A 159 -3.03 11.53 -8.25
C ARG A 159 -3.12 12.32 -9.55
N ALA A 160 -3.57 11.66 -10.60
CA ALA A 160 -3.98 12.28 -11.86
C ALA A 160 -5.50 12.29 -12.00
N ASP A 161 -6.00 12.86 -13.10
CA ASP A 161 -7.39 12.72 -13.50
C ASP A 161 -7.66 11.29 -13.99
N ALA A 162 -8.87 10.79 -13.76
CA ALA A 162 -9.26 9.44 -14.17
C ALA A 162 -9.14 9.18 -15.68
N SER A 163 -9.21 10.23 -16.50
CA SER A 163 -9.11 10.15 -17.97
C SER A 163 -7.78 9.61 -18.49
N VAL A 164 -6.76 9.48 -17.62
CA VAL A 164 -5.49 8.81 -17.98
C VAL A 164 -5.58 7.28 -17.98
N LEU A 165 -6.72 6.74 -17.53
CA LEU A 165 -7.01 5.31 -17.45
C LEU A 165 -8.06 4.93 -18.50
N GLU A 166 -8.06 3.64 -18.86
CA GLU A 166 -9.01 3.05 -19.78
C GLU A 166 -9.65 1.78 -19.21
N GLY A 167 -10.79 1.38 -19.79
CA GLY A 167 -11.47 0.12 -19.49
C GLY A 167 -11.74 -0.09 -18.00
N PRO A 168 -11.53 -1.31 -17.46
CA PRO A 168 -11.86 -1.65 -16.08
C PRO A 168 -11.10 -0.82 -15.02
N ALA A 169 -9.92 -0.27 -15.36
CA ALA A 169 -9.17 0.59 -14.46
C ALA A 169 -9.87 1.94 -14.29
N TYR A 170 -10.34 2.54 -15.39
CA TYR A 170 -11.15 3.76 -15.39
C TYR A 170 -12.45 3.57 -14.59
N GLU A 171 -13.20 2.51 -14.89
CA GLU A 171 -14.48 2.23 -14.23
C GLU A 171 -14.32 2.15 -12.69
N ARG A 172 -13.30 1.44 -12.23
CA ARG A 172 -12.99 1.33 -10.80
C ARG A 172 -12.49 2.65 -10.20
N GLU A 173 -11.81 3.46 -11.01
CA GLU A 173 -11.31 4.77 -10.57
C GLU A 173 -12.46 5.73 -10.30
N ILE A 174 -13.49 5.76 -11.14
CA ILE A 174 -14.63 6.67 -10.98
C ILE A 174 -15.72 6.15 -10.05
N ALA A 175 -15.73 4.85 -9.74
CA ALA A 175 -16.72 4.23 -8.85
C ALA A 175 -16.78 4.92 -7.48
N PRO A 176 -17.97 5.09 -6.88
CA PRO A 176 -18.10 5.67 -5.55
C PRO A 176 -17.40 4.81 -4.49
N ARG A 177 -16.96 5.46 -3.41
CA ARG A 177 -16.49 4.74 -2.22
C ARG A 177 -17.67 4.31 -1.39
N VAL A 178 -17.74 3.03 -1.08
CA VAL A 178 -18.80 2.47 -0.22
C VAL A 178 -18.20 1.73 0.95
N ARG A 179 -18.93 1.66 2.04
CA ARG A 179 -18.67 0.83 3.22
C ARG A 179 -19.98 0.24 3.70
N LEU A 180 -19.87 -0.86 4.41
CA LEU A 180 -20.98 -1.38 5.19
C LEU A 180 -21.38 -0.37 6.27
N GLU A 181 -22.63 -0.39 6.67
CA GLU A 181 -23.11 0.43 7.78
C GLU A 181 -22.51 -0.04 9.12
N LEU A 182 -22.44 0.87 10.09
CA LEU A 182 -21.79 0.55 11.36
C LEU A 182 -22.50 -0.59 12.11
N ASP A 183 -23.81 -0.71 12.00
CA ASP A 183 -24.61 -1.77 12.63
C ASP A 183 -24.36 -3.16 12.01
N GLU A 184 -23.88 -3.23 10.77
CA GLU A 184 -23.41 -4.47 10.15
C GLU A 184 -22.03 -4.91 10.64
N ILE A 185 -21.22 -3.97 11.13
CA ILE A 185 -19.83 -4.21 11.56
C ILE A 185 -19.72 -4.38 13.08
N VAL A 186 -20.53 -3.62 13.84
CA VAL A 186 -20.53 -3.67 15.31
C VAL A 186 -21.46 -4.78 15.78
N LEU A 187 -20.89 -5.95 16.07
CA LEU A 187 -21.67 -7.12 16.47
C LEU A 187 -22.24 -7.02 17.88
N HIS A 188 -21.54 -6.33 18.79
CA HIS A 188 -21.93 -6.21 20.20
C HIS A 188 -21.59 -4.81 20.74
N GLY A 189 -22.46 -4.32 21.62
CA GLY A 189 -22.36 -2.95 22.15
C GLY A 189 -22.87 -1.92 21.15
N LYS A 190 -23.55 -0.88 21.65
CA LYS A 190 -23.93 0.28 20.83
C LYS A 190 -23.13 1.48 21.35
N PRO A 191 -22.52 2.30 20.46
CA PRO A 191 -21.87 3.53 20.87
C PRO A 191 -22.89 4.55 21.41
#